data_fa32a99632a1e384222462006df63f15
#
_entry.id   fa32a99632a1e384222462006df63f15
#
_cell.length_a   1.000
_cell.length_b   1.000
_cell.length_c   1.000
_cell.angle_alpha   90.00
_cell.angle_beta   90.00
_cell.angle_gamma   90.00
#
_symmetry.space_group_name_H-M   'P 1'
#
loop_
_entity.id
_entity.type
_entity.pdbx_description
1 polymer ?
#
loop_
_entity_poly.entity_id
_entity_poly.type
_entity_poly.pdbx_seq_one_letter_code
_entity_poly.pdbx_strand_id
1 'polypeptide(L)'
;MSSETSQHPLANGLPSAPTLATGIEGITAIEVTGQKPLIHFAHANGIPSRSYQYLFDLLSDEFDIVYIPALGIDPRYPVDNHWQKLTQQVIDSIQAHLSARGQTKVIGLGHSLGALCTLQASYQAPELFSQVIALDPPLIHGYYSMALHWAKRFSPRLVDRLTPAGLSSHRRDTWPSREVAYEHLRHKAFYRH
;
A
#
# COMPACT_ATOMS: atom_id res chain seq x y z
N MET A 1 -5.50 36.79 47.19
CA MET A 1 -6.21 37.08 45.93
C MET A 1 -5.97 35.88 45.03
N SER A 2 -7.01 35.09 44.89
CA SER A 2 -7.02 33.73 44.39
C SER A 2 -7.10 33.69 42.85
N SER A 3 -6.23 32.91 42.22
CA SER A 3 -6.28 32.61 40.80
C SER A 3 -7.01 31.27 40.61
N GLU A 4 -8.20 31.32 40.09
CA GLU A 4 -8.98 30.14 39.69
C GLU A 4 -8.50 29.63 38.33
N THR A 5 -8.02 28.42 38.34
CA THR A 5 -7.67 27.67 37.13
C THR A 5 -8.92 26.92 36.65
N SER A 6 -9.46 27.34 35.52
CA SER A 6 -10.58 26.68 34.84
C SER A 6 -10.11 25.39 34.18
N GLN A 7 -10.56 24.25 34.69
CA GLN A 7 -10.42 22.93 34.06
C GLN A 7 -11.59 22.73 33.09
N HIS A 8 -11.27 22.49 31.81
CA HIS A 8 -12.20 21.99 30.81
C HIS A 8 -12.26 20.46 30.83
N PRO A 9 -13.44 19.84 30.95
CA PRO A 9 -13.58 18.41 30.76
C PRO A 9 -13.90 18.11 29.30
N LEU A 10 -12.97 17.51 28.56
CA LEU A 10 -13.25 16.83 27.31
C LEU A 10 -13.17 15.33 27.54
N ALA A 11 -14.28 14.75 28.00
CA ALA A 11 -14.51 13.33 27.95
C ALA A 11 -15.84 13.12 27.22
N ASN A 12 -15.78 12.93 25.91
CA ASN A 12 -16.89 12.37 25.16
C ASN A 12 -16.36 11.17 24.36
N GLY A 13 -16.91 10.01 24.72
CA GLY A 13 -16.55 8.71 24.25
C GLY A 13 -16.63 8.57 22.74
N LEU A 14 -15.55 8.07 22.18
CA LEU A 14 -15.53 7.48 20.85
C LEU A 14 -16.42 6.21 20.89
N PRO A 15 -17.24 5.97 19.85
CA PRO A 15 -17.99 4.73 19.76
C PRO A 15 -17.00 3.55 19.70
N SER A 16 -17.25 2.55 20.53
CA SER A 16 -16.52 1.28 20.53
C SER A 16 -16.49 0.71 19.13
N ALA A 17 -15.29 0.37 18.66
CA ALA A 17 -15.07 -0.31 17.38
C ALA A 17 -15.93 -1.59 17.31
N PRO A 18 -16.53 -1.90 16.15
CA PRO A 18 -17.28 -3.13 15.99
C PRO A 18 -16.34 -4.33 16.22
N THR A 19 -16.73 -5.20 17.14
CA THR A 19 -16.10 -6.50 17.36
C THR A 19 -16.14 -7.27 16.05
N LEU A 20 -15.01 -7.43 15.38
CA LEU A 20 -14.89 -8.29 14.21
C LEU A 20 -15.16 -9.72 14.65
N ALA A 21 -16.22 -10.28 14.09
CA ALA A 21 -16.63 -11.64 14.34
C ALA A 21 -15.47 -12.61 14.02
N THR A 22 -15.07 -13.38 15.01
CA THR A 22 -14.20 -14.55 14.91
C THR A 22 -14.82 -15.56 13.95
N GLY A 23 -14.25 -15.67 12.76
CA GLY A 23 -14.73 -16.61 11.74
C GLY A 23 -13.79 -16.72 10.55
N ILE A 24 -12.48 -16.85 10.79
CA ILE A 24 -11.55 -17.38 9.78
C ILE A 24 -10.79 -18.53 10.42
N GLU A 25 -11.34 -19.74 10.27
CA GLU A 25 -10.62 -20.99 10.55
C GLU A 25 -9.45 -21.08 9.55
N GLY A 26 -8.22 -21.07 10.05
CA GLY A 26 -7.00 -21.24 9.25
C GLY A 26 -5.86 -20.27 9.56
N ILE A 27 -6.00 -19.38 10.52
CA ILE A 27 -4.86 -18.56 10.99
C ILE A 27 -4.04 -19.43 11.96
N THR A 28 -2.94 -20.00 11.46
CA THR A 28 -1.92 -20.61 12.31
C THR A 28 -1.46 -19.56 13.31
N ALA A 29 -1.41 -19.93 14.59
CA ALA A 29 -1.04 -19.06 15.69
C ALA A 29 0.21 -18.23 15.34
N ILE A 30 0.06 -16.91 15.32
CA ILE A 30 1.19 -15.98 15.24
C ILE A 30 1.93 -16.14 16.56
N GLU A 31 3.22 -16.47 16.52
CA GLU A 31 4.05 -16.47 17.72
C GLU A 31 4.03 -15.06 18.32
N VAL A 32 3.37 -14.93 19.46
CA VAL A 32 3.26 -13.66 20.19
C VAL A 32 4.58 -13.44 20.93
N THR A 33 5.53 -12.79 20.28
CA THR A 33 6.81 -12.38 20.88
C THR A 33 6.71 -11.12 21.76
N GLY A 34 5.52 -10.74 22.22
CA GLY A 34 5.27 -9.49 22.95
C GLY A 34 5.30 -8.22 22.08
N GLN A 35 5.60 -8.34 20.81
CA GLN A 35 5.53 -7.26 19.81
C GLN A 35 4.30 -7.49 18.91
N LYS A 36 3.68 -6.37 18.44
CA LYS A 36 2.59 -6.45 17.47
C LYS A 36 3.09 -7.09 16.17
N PRO A 37 2.24 -7.86 15.45
CA PRO A 37 2.57 -8.33 14.11
C PRO A 37 2.89 -7.14 13.19
N LEU A 38 3.91 -7.31 12.34
CA LEU A 38 4.36 -6.25 11.45
C LEU A 38 3.68 -6.36 10.09
N ILE A 39 2.96 -5.32 9.69
CA ILE A 39 2.47 -5.14 8.32
C ILE A 39 3.49 -4.33 7.53
N HIS A 40 3.91 -4.84 6.38
CA HIS A 40 4.61 -4.06 5.36
C HIS A 40 3.65 -3.69 4.25
N PHE A 41 3.47 -2.38 4.01
CA PHE A 41 2.51 -1.87 3.03
C PHE A 41 3.20 -1.31 1.78
N ALA A 42 2.68 -1.72 0.60
CA ALA A 42 3.06 -1.21 -0.71
C ALA A 42 1.83 -0.58 -1.41
N HIS A 43 1.96 0.68 -1.81
CA HIS A 43 0.86 1.51 -2.31
C HIS A 43 0.54 1.32 -3.80
N ALA A 44 -0.64 1.80 -4.22
CA ALA A 44 -1.04 1.84 -5.63
C ALA A 44 -0.23 2.86 -6.43
N ASN A 45 -0.10 2.62 -7.73
CA ASN A 45 0.61 3.53 -8.63
C ASN A 45 0.07 4.97 -8.54
N GLY A 46 0.95 5.91 -8.25
CA GLY A 46 0.63 7.34 -8.14
C GLY A 46 -0.20 7.74 -6.91
N ILE A 47 -0.33 6.86 -5.90
CA ILE A 47 -1.01 7.14 -4.63
C ILE A 47 -0.04 6.85 -3.48
N PRO A 48 0.74 7.84 -3.01
CA PRO A 48 1.74 7.64 -1.95
C PRO A 48 1.15 7.03 -0.68
N SER A 49 1.96 6.25 0.06
CA SER A 49 1.50 5.51 1.24
C SER A 49 0.81 6.39 2.30
N ARG A 50 1.20 7.65 2.44
CA ARG A 50 0.52 8.59 3.36
C ARG A 50 -0.96 8.84 3.03
N SER A 51 -1.40 8.58 1.81
CA SER A 51 -2.82 8.66 1.43
C SER A 51 -3.66 7.55 2.06
N TYR A 52 -3.03 6.55 2.66
CA TYR A 52 -3.67 5.43 3.36
C TYR A 52 -3.65 5.61 4.89
N GLN A 53 -3.35 6.82 5.38
CA GLN A 53 -3.20 7.06 6.83
C GLN A 53 -4.42 6.59 7.63
N TYR A 54 -5.63 6.84 7.14
CA TYR A 54 -6.85 6.38 7.78
C TYR A 54 -6.90 4.84 7.95
N LEU A 55 -6.47 4.09 6.94
CA LEU A 55 -6.35 2.63 7.04
C LEU A 55 -5.31 2.24 8.09
N PHE A 56 -4.17 2.94 8.12
CA PHE A 56 -3.12 2.66 9.09
C PHE A 56 -3.59 2.93 10.52
N ASP A 57 -4.32 4.02 10.74
CA ASP A 57 -4.86 4.38 12.03
C ASP A 57 -5.85 3.32 12.55
N LEU A 58 -6.70 2.78 11.66
CA LEU A 58 -7.64 1.69 12.00
C LEU A 58 -6.95 0.36 12.37
N LEU A 59 -5.76 0.12 11.84
CA LEU A 59 -5.01 -1.12 12.09
C LEU A 59 -3.99 -0.99 13.22
N SER A 60 -3.68 0.23 13.65
CA SER A 60 -2.56 0.52 14.58
C SER A 60 -2.73 -0.06 15.98
N ASP A 61 -3.95 -0.38 16.40
CA ASP A 61 -4.19 -1.00 17.71
C ASP A 61 -3.68 -2.45 17.75
N GLU A 62 -3.73 -3.17 16.64
CA GLU A 62 -3.41 -4.59 16.54
C GLU A 62 -2.07 -4.85 15.83
N PHE A 63 -1.62 -3.93 14.96
CA PHE A 63 -0.47 -4.12 14.09
C PHE A 63 0.50 -2.94 14.16
N ASP A 64 1.79 -3.25 14.03
CA ASP A 64 2.79 -2.26 13.65
C ASP A 64 2.82 -2.16 12.12
N ILE A 65 2.87 -0.92 11.59
CA ILE A 65 2.82 -0.71 10.14
C ILE A 65 4.07 0.00 9.67
N VAL A 66 4.72 -0.59 8.67
CA VAL A 66 5.82 0.01 7.91
C VAL A 66 5.44 0.06 6.44
N TYR A 67 5.97 1.00 5.71
CA TYR A 67 5.58 1.18 4.31
C TYR A 67 6.69 1.81 3.47
N ILE A 68 6.64 1.60 2.18
CA ILE A 68 7.43 2.35 1.20
C ILE A 68 6.73 3.69 0.97
N PRO A 69 7.35 4.84 1.28
CA PRO A 69 6.70 6.15 1.16
C PRO A 69 6.22 6.44 -0.27
N ALA A 70 7.05 6.11 -1.25
CA ALA A 70 6.75 6.30 -2.67
C ALA A 70 7.44 5.22 -3.51
N LEU A 71 6.65 4.22 -3.94
CA LEU A 71 7.10 3.11 -4.77
C LEU A 71 7.46 3.62 -6.18
N GLY A 72 8.66 3.25 -6.67
CA GLY A 72 9.11 3.57 -8.03
C GLY A 72 9.67 4.98 -8.22
N ILE A 73 9.91 5.74 -7.14
CA ILE A 73 10.56 7.07 -7.20
C ILE A 73 12.06 6.97 -6.87
N ASP A 74 12.46 5.97 -6.12
CA ASP A 74 13.87 5.76 -5.77
C ASP A 74 14.68 5.35 -7.02
N PRO A 75 15.72 6.12 -7.40
CA PRO A 75 16.51 5.84 -8.60
C PRO A 75 17.25 4.50 -8.56
N ARG A 76 17.41 3.88 -7.38
CA ARG A 76 17.97 2.53 -7.26
C ARG A 76 17.03 1.46 -7.83
N TYR A 77 15.73 1.76 -7.90
CA TYR A 77 14.69 0.85 -8.37
C TYR A 77 13.89 1.48 -9.52
N PRO A 78 14.52 1.68 -10.70
CA PRO A 78 13.82 2.25 -11.85
C PRO A 78 12.70 1.33 -12.32
N VAL A 79 11.64 1.92 -12.85
CA VAL A 79 10.54 1.15 -13.44
C VAL A 79 11.06 0.34 -14.62
N ASP A 80 10.83 -0.96 -14.60
CA ASP A 80 11.26 -1.91 -15.61
C ASP A 80 10.11 -2.79 -16.11
N ASN A 81 10.39 -3.63 -17.11
CA ASN A 81 9.45 -4.63 -17.56
C ASN A 81 9.17 -5.63 -16.43
N HIS A 82 7.87 -5.94 -16.21
CA HIS A 82 7.40 -6.87 -15.18
C HIS A 82 7.63 -6.40 -13.73
N TRP A 83 7.99 -5.13 -13.51
CA TRP A 83 8.18 -4.48 -12.19
C TRP A 83 9.17 -5.20 -11.26
N GLN A 84 10.19 -5.86 -11.83
CA GLN A 84 11.17 -6.62 -11.05
C GLN A 84 11.96 -5.72 -10.08
N LYS A 85 12.31 -4.49 -10.51
CA LYS A 85 13.01 -3.55 -9.64
C LYS A 85 12.13 -3.01 -8.52
N LEU A 86 10.84 -2.79 -8.78
CA LEU A 86 9.89 -2.40 -7.74
C LEU A 86 9.63 -3.56 -6.75
N THR A 87 9.60 -4.79 -7.25
CA THR A 87 9.53 -5.99 -6.40
C THR A 87 10.77 -6.10 -5.51
N GLN A 88 11.96 -5.82 -6.05
CA GLN A 88 13.19 -5.79 -5.26
C GLN A 88 13.15 -4.68 -4.19
N GLN A 89 12.60 -3.50 -4.51
CA GLN A 89 12.39 -2.43 -3.53
C GLN A 89 11.51 -2.90 -2.36
N VAL A 90 10.46 -3.68 -2.63
CA VAL A 90 9.61 -4.27 -1.58
C VAL A 90 10.42 -5.23 -0.71
N ILE A 91 11.19 -6.14 -1.31
CA ILE A 91 12.01 -7.12 -0.59
C ILE A 91 13.04 -6.40 0.32
N ASP A 92 13.80 -5.47 -0.25
CA ASP A 92 14.84 -4.74 0.48
C ASP A 92 14.26 -3.92 1.64
N SER A 93 13.08 -3.30 1.42
CA SER A 93 12.35 -2.57 2.45
C SER A 93 11.91 -3.49 3.60
N ILE A 94 11.35 -4.66 3.27
CA ILE A 94 10.95 -5.65 4.28
C ILE A 94 12.16 -6.12 5.08
N GLN A 95 13.25 -6.49 4.44
CA GLN A 95 14.47 -6.97 5.10
C GLN A 95 15.05 -5.92 6.05
N ALA A 96 15.10 -4.65 5.62
CA ALA A 96 15.58 -3.54 6.44
C ALA A 96 14.72 -3.37 7.71
N HIS A 97 13.39 -3.42 7.58
CA HIS A 97 12.48 -3.27 8.71
C HIS A 97 12.51 -4.47 9.65
N LEU A 98 12.57 -5.70 9.13
CA LEU A 98 12.70 -6.91 9.93
C LEU A 98 14.00 -6.91 10.74
N SER A 99 15.13 -6.57 10.11
CA SER A 99 16.43 -6.47 10.77
C SER A 99 16.42 -5.44 11.87
N ALA A 100 15.85 -4.26 11.65
CA ALA A 100 15.80 -3.18 12.63
C ALA A 100 14.93 -3.53 13.86
N ARG A 101 13.96 -4.44 13.71
CA ARG A 101 13.00 -4.81 14.75
C ARG A 101 13.30 -6.18 15.40
N GLY A 102 14.25 -6.94 14.89
CA GLY A 102 14.51 -8.30 15.34
C GLY A 102 13.34 -9.27 15.05
N GLN A 103 12.49 -8.94 14.08
CA GLN A 103 11.40 -9.81 13.61
C GLN A 103 11.86 -10.59 12.38
N THR A 104 11.20 -11.70 12.09
CA THR A 104 11.59 -12.60 10.99
C THR A 104 10.65 -12.56 9.80
N LYS A 105 9.38 -12.16 10.01
CA LYS A 105 8.34 -12.18 8.97
C LYS A 105 7.42 -10.98 9.08
N VAL A 106 6.85 -10.59 7.94
CA VAL A 106 5.80 -9.57 7.84
C VAL A 106 4.50 -10.15 7.33
N ILE A 107 3.40 -9.45 7.57
CA ILE A 107 2.19 -9.54 6.78
C ILE A 107 2.37 -8.56 5.61
N GLY A 108 2.49 -9.07 4.38
CA GLY A 108 2.57 -8.23 3.20
C GLY A 108 1.19 -7.70 2.81
N LEU A 109 0.99 -6.39 2.86
CA LEU A 109 -0.24 -5.72 2.43
C LEU A 109 0.06 -4.84 1.23
N GLY A 110 -0.60 -5.07 0.11
CA GLY A 110 -0.41 -4.25 -1.08
C GLY A 110 -1.71 -3.84 -1.73
N HIS A 111 -1.71 -2.67 -2.39
CA HIS A 111 -2.84 -2.21 -3.20
C HIS A 111 -2.42 -2.01 -4.66
N SER A 112 -3.22 -2.54 -5.60
CA SER A 112 -3.01 -2.39 -7.05
C SER A 112 -1.59 -2.80 -7.47
N LEU A 113 -0.76 -1.89 -8.00
CA LEU A 113 0.65 -2.15 -8.34
C LEU A 113 1.45 -2.66 -7.12
N GLY A 114 1.24 -2.06 -5.94
CA GLY A 114 1.87 -2.52 -4.71
C GLY A 114 1.46 -3.95 -4.34
N ALA A 115 0.20 -4.33 -4.58
CA ALA A 115 -0.27 -5.70 -4.37
C ALA A 115 0.46 -6.69 -5.30
N LEU A 116 0.65 -6.32 -6.57
CA LEU A 116 1.40 -7.16 -7.51
C LEU A 116 2.86 -7.31 -7.11
N CYS A 117 3.53 -6.21 -6.74
CA CYS A 117 4.92 -6.25 -6.27
C CYS A 117 5.05 -7.08 -4.97
N THR A 118 4.09 -6.98 -4.05
CA THR A 118 4.07 -7.78 -2.81
C THR A 118 3.87 -9.27 -3.11
N LEU A 119 2.98 -9.63 -4.04
CA LEU A 119 2.80 -11.02 -4.49
C LEU A 119 4.07 -11.57 -5.15
N GLN A 120 4.71 -10.79 -6.02
CA GLN A 120 5.98 -11.20 -6.62
C GLN A 120 7.09 -11.34 -5.58
N ALA A 121 7.16 -10.42 -4.61
CA ALA A 121 8.11 -10.48 -3.51
C ALA A 121 7.92 -11.74 -2.65
N SER A 122 6.68 -12.09 -2.34
CA SER A 122 6.38 -13.32 -1.57
C SER A 122 6.70 -14.60 -2.33
N TYR A 123 6.65 -14.57 -3.65
CA TYR A 123 7.11 -15.70 -4.48
C TYR A 123 8.64 -15.80 -4.51
N GLN A 124 9.35 -14.67 -4.56
CA GLN A 124 10.82 -14.63 -4.66
C GLN A 124 11.52 -14.85 -3.31
N ALA A 125 10.91 -14.41 -2.21
CA ALA A 125 11.45 -14.50 -0.85
C ALA A 125 10.35 -14.91 0.16
N PRO A 126 9.79 -16.13 0.03
CA PRO A 126 8.65 -16.58 0.83
C PRO A 126 8.93 -16.60 2.33
N GLU A 127 10.19 -16.75 2.72
CA GLU A 127 10.64 -16.77 4.13
C GLU A 127 10.36 -15.44 4.84
N LEU A 128 10.25 -14.33 4.13
CA LEU A 128 9.99 -13.01 4.70
C LEU A 128 8.52 -12.78 5.07
N PHE A 129 7.62 -13.64 4.62
CA PHE A 129 6.18 -13.43 4.76
C PHE A 129 5.53 -14.47 5.66
N SER A 130 4.66 -14.01 6.57
CA SER A 130 3.71 -14.87 7.27
C SER A 130 2.40 -14.98 6.51
N GLN A 131 1.97 -13.89 5.89
CA GLN A 131 0.74 -13.79 5.09
C GLN A 131 0.91 -12.72 4.01
N VAL A 132 0.06 -12.78 2.97
CA VAL A 132 -0.04 -11.73 1.94
C VAL A 132 -1.51 -11.36 1.75
N ILE A 133 -1.79 -10.06 1.79
CA ILE A 133 -3.10 -9.48 1.51
C ILE A 133 -2.95 -8.59 0.28
N ALA A 134 -3.56 -8.98 -0.81
CA ALA A 134 -3.52 -8.25 -2.07
C ALA A 134 -4.88 -7.57 -2.33
N LEU A 135 -4.90 -6.24 -2.25
CA LEU A 135 -6.08 -5.43 -2.52
C LEU A 135 -6.08 -5.03 -3.99
N ASP A 136 -7.08 -5.47 -4.73
CA ASP A 136 -7.31 -5.15 -6.15
C ASP A 136 -6.05 -5.28 -7.03
N PRO A 137 -5.33 -6.42 -7.01
CA PRO A 137 -4.14 -6.62 -7.82
C PRO A 137 -4.50 -6.63 -9.31
N PRO A 138 -3.73 -5.96 -10.20
CA PRO A 138 -4.01 -5.92 -11.63
C PRO A 138 -3.57 -7.24 -12.30
N LEU A 139 -4.23 -8.34 -11.95
CA LEU A 139 -3.95 -9.65 -12.49
C LEU A 139 -4.68 -9.85 -13.83
N ILE A 140 -3.94 -9.95 -14.90
CA ILE A 140 -4.44 -10.28 -16.22
C ILE A 140 -4.11 -11.74 -16.52
N HIS A 141 -5.12 -12.57 -16.67
CA HIS A 141 -4.94 -14.02 -16.89
C HIS A 141 -5.67 -14.52 -18.16
N GLY A 142 -5.33 -15.75 -18.57
CA GLY A 142 -6.00 -16.44 -19.66
C GLY A 142 -5.79 -15.77 -21.03
N TYR A 143 -6.80 -15.81 -21.87
CA TYR A 143 -6.74 -15.30 -23.24
C TYR A 143 -6.42 -13.81 -23.32
N TYR A 144 -6.82 -13.01 -22.33
CA TYR A 144 -6.51 -11.58 -22.26
C TYR A 144 -5.01 -11.33 -22.08
N SER A 145 -4.33 -12.15 -21.26
CA SER A 145 -2.88 -12.04 -21.07
C SER A 145 -2.15 -12.34 -22.38
N MET A 146 -2.56 -13.38 -23.09
CA MET A 146 -2.01 -13.75 -24.38
C MET A 146 -2.27 -12.69 -25.46
N ALA A 147 -3.49 -12.18 -25.54
CA ALA A 147 -3.85 -11.09 -26.44
C ALA A 147 -3.05 -9.80 -26.16
N LEU A 148 -2.85 -9.46 -24.89
CA LEU A 148 -2.05 -8.32 -24.47
C LEU A 148 -0.57 -8.50 -24.81
N HIS A 149 -0.03 -9.71 -24.64
CA HIS A 149 1.35 -10.05 -25.02
C HIS A 149 1.58 -9.84 -26.53
N TRP A 150 0.68 -10.36 -27.35
CA TRP A 150 0.75 -10.17 -28.79
C TRP A 150 0.53 -8.70 -29.20
N ALA A 151 -0.42 -8.02 -28.58
CA ALA A 151 -0.68 -6.61 -28.82
C ALA A 151 0.56 -5.73 -28.49
N LYS A 152 1.26 -6.00 -27.39
CA LYS A 152 2.51 -5.30 -27.05
C LYS A 152 3.59 -5.48 -28.10
N ARG A 153 3.66 -6.66 -28.72
CA ARG A 153 4.68 -6.95 -29.74
C ARG A 153 4.39 -6.26 -31.08
N PHE A 154 3.12 -6.13 -31.46
CA PHE A 154 2.73 -5.59 -32.78
C PHE A 154 2.30 -4.13 -32.74
N SER A 155 1.74 -3.66 -31.64
CA SER A 155 1.26 -2.29 -31.52
C SER A 155 1.28 -1.80 -30.05
N PRO A 156 2.44 -1.41 -29.51
CA PRO A 156 2.57 -0.91 -28.14
C PRO A 156 1.60 0.25 -27.84
N ARG A 157 1.38 1.16 -28.81
CA ARG A 157 0.48 2.31 -28.67
C ARG A 157 -0.99 1.91 -28.50
N LEU A 158 -1.41 0.75 -29.04
CA LEU A 158 -2.78 0.25 -28.85
C LEU A 158 -2.96 -0.28 -27.42
N VAL A 159 -1.93 -0.92 -26.87
CA VAL A 159 -1.95 -1.41 -25.50
C VAL A 159 -2.07 -0.26 -24.50
N ASP A 160 -1.35 0.83 -24.70
CA ASP A 160 -1.43 2.01 -23.85
C ASP A 160 -2.83 2.62 -23.82
N ARG A 161 -3.59 2.52 -24.94
CA ARG A 161 -4.99 2.97 -25.00
C ARG A 161 -5.98 2.03 -24.32
N LEU A 162 -5.67 0.73 -24.29
CA LEU A 162 -6.57 -0.31 -23.78
C LEU A 162 -6.31 -0.64 -22.30
N THR A 163 -5.25 -0.09 -21.72
CA THR A 163 -4.86 -0.37 -20.33
C THR A 163 -5.03 0.86 -19.42
N PRO A 164 -5.20 0.68 -18.11
CA PRO A 164 -5.17 1.77 -17.13
C PRO A 164 -3.92 2.64 -17.19
N ALA A 165 -2.82 2.14 -17.78
CA ALA A 165 -1.59 2.91 -17.99
C ALA A 165 -1.84 4.13 -18.90
N GLY A 166 -2.64 3.98 -19.98
CA GLY A 166 -3.01 5.10 -20.83
C GLY A 166 -3.82 6.18 -20.13
N LEU A 167 -4.73 5.78 -19.23
CA LEU A 167 -5.48 6.71 -18.39
C LEU A 167 -4.60 7.42 -17.35
N SER A 168 -3.55 6.75 -16.88
CA SER A 168 -2.61 7.31 -15.91
C SER A 168 -1.62 8.29 -16.54
N SER A 169 -1.25 8.09 -17.80
CA SER A 169 -0.29 8.96 -18.52
C SER A 169 -0.82 10.38 -18.73
N HIS A 170 -2.14 10.59 -18.71
CA HIS A 170 -2.78 11.89 -18.84
C HIS A 170 -3.02 12.59 -17.49
N ARG A 171 -2.63 11.99 -16.37
CA ARG A 171 -2.76 12.64 -15.06
C ARG A 171 -1.75 13.77 -14.96
N ARG A 172 -2.25 14.92 -14.51
CA ARG A 172 -1.38 16.06 -14.21
C ARG A 172 -0.50 15.71 -13.01
N ASP A 173 0.81 15.77 -13.18
CA ASP A 173 1.84 15.43 -12.20
C ASP A 173 2.57 16.67 -11.64
N THR A 174 2.41 17.82 -12.31
CA THR A 174 3.07 19.06 -11.96
C THR A 174 2.07 20.19 -11.74
N TRP A 175 2.24 20.93 -10.64
CA TRP A 175 1.37 22.00 -10.20
C TRP A 175 2.19 23.25 -9.85
N PRO A 176 1.68 24.48 -10.12
CA PRO A 176 2.38 25.72 -9.77
C PRO A 176 2.61 25.88 -8.27
N SER A 177 1.66 25.38 -7.43
CA SER A 177 1.78 25.36 -5.97
C SER A 177 0.93 24.25 -5.37
N ARG A 178 1.13 23.98 -4.07
CA ARG A 178 0.34 23.00 -3.30
C ARG A 178 -1.11 23.43 -3.19
N GLU A 179 -1.37 24.72 -3.04
CA GLU A 179 -2.72 25.31 -2.92
C GLU A 179 -3.52 25.08 -4.21
N VAL A 180 -2.91 25.30 -5.37
CA VAL A 180 -3.54 25.04 -6.69
C VAL A 180 -3.81 23.55 -6.87
N ALA A 181 -2.89 22.68 -6.44
CA ALA A 181 -3.10 21.24 -6.45
C ALA A 181 -4.27 20.85 -5.54
N TYR A 182 -4.30 21.35 -4.31
CA TYR A 182 -5.35 21.08 -3.33
C TYR A 182 -6.72 21.51 -3.85
N GLU A 183 -6.87 22.76 -4.34
CA GLU A 183 -8.12 23.28 -4.87
C GLU A 183 -8.64 22.45 -6.04
N HIS A 184 -7.76 21.96 -6.92
CA HIS A 184 -8.18 21.11 -8.03
C HIS A 184 -8.57 19.69 -7.57
N LEU A 185 -7.83 19.11 -6.62
CA LEU A 185 -8.00 17.71 -6.22
C LEU A 185 -9.17 17.51 -5.25
N ARG A 186 -9.42 18.47 -4.33
CA ARG A 186 -10.47 18.36 -3.29
C ARG A 186 -11.88 18.15 -3.83
N HIS A 187 -12.14 18.54 -5.08
CA HIS A 187 -13.43 18.36 -5.74
C HIS A 187 -13.61 16.98 -6.36
N LYS A 188 -12.54 16.19 -6.51
CA LYS A 188 -12.63 14.84 -7.05
C LYS A 188 -13.12 13.87 -5.97
N ALA A 189 -14.04 12.97 -6.34
CA ALA A 189 -14.66 12.03 -5.40
C ALA A 189 -13.66 11.24 -4.55
N PHE A 190 -12.51 10.88 -5.13
CA PHE A 190 -11.43 10.15 -4.46
C PHE A 190 -10.78 10.91 -3.28
N TYR A 191 -10.80 12.25 -3.28
CA TYR A 191 -10.14 13.09 -2.27
C TYR A 191 -11.13 13.83 -1.35
N ARG A 192 -12.40 13.43 -1.34
CA ARG A 192 -13.46 14.11 -0.55
C ARG A 192 -13.56 13.67 0.91
N HIS A 193 -12.65 12.80 1.38
CA HIS A 193 -12.68 12.25 2.74
C HIS A 193 -11.63 12.90 3.62
#